data_d73889c6c832ea7a41d600622d41d2fd
#
_entry.id   d73889c6c832ea7a41d600622d41d2fd
#
_cell.length_a   1.000
_cell.length_b   1.000
_cell.length_c   1.000
_cell.angle_alpha   90.00
_cell.angle_beta   90.00
_cell.angle_gamma   90.00
#
_symmetry.space_group_name_H-M   'P 1'
#
loop_
_entity.id
_entity.type
_entity.pdbx_description
1 polymer ?
#
loop_
_entity_poly.entity_id
_entity_poly.type
_entity_poly.pdbx_seq_one_letter_code
_entity_poly.pdbx_strand_id
1 'polypeptide(L)'
;GVQTCALPIYSRTQVVAEGPGVISFVDGRKIVIKYDRTEEEAFVSFEPDTKEYYLPKYQRTNQSTTITLKPIVRKGQRVEEGQILTEGYSSEKGELALGRNLKVAFMPWKGYNYEDAIVISENIVRNDVFTSVHVDEYSLEVRETKRGLEELTADIPNVSEEATKDLDENGIIRVGARVQPGDILIGKITPKGESDPSPEEKLLRAIFGDKAGDVKDASLKASPSLKGVIIDKKLFQRTVSDRKTKAAGKNILAELDEQFQRKVGDLTTLLIDKLFELVNGKTSQGVKNYLNEDIVPKGVKFSYKMLQNMDFLQINPNKWTTDKQRNDMIRDLLHNYIIKYKEIEGQIKRKKYNATVGDELPSGIIKMAKVYVAKKRKLQIGDKMAGRHGNKGIVSRVVRVEDMPFLSDGTPVDICLNPLGVPSRMNLGQVFETVLGWAGKNLGLKFATPIFDGASLDDINKYTDEAGVPRFGTTYLYDGGTGERFDQPATVGVIYMLKLGHMVDDKMHARSIGPYSLITQQPLGGKAQFGGQRFGEMEVWALEAFGASHILQEILTVKSDDVMGRTKTYEHIVKGEPLPTPGIPESFNVLLHELRGLGLSVNLI
;
A
#
# COMPACT_ATOMS: atom_id res chain seq x y z
N GLY A 1 -25.07 0.46 -6.64
CA GLY A 1 -25.84 -0.53 -7.32
C GLY A 1 -25.15 -1.89 -7.31
N VAL A 2 -25.63 -2.82 -8.12
CA VAL A 2 -25.08 -4.19 -8.24
C VAL A 2 -23.57 -4.19 -8.52
N GLN A 3 -23.04 -3.19 -9.23
CA GLN A 3 -21.62 -3.06 -9.53
C GLN A 3 -20.75 -2.80 -8.30
N THR A 4 -21.25 -2.08 -7.30
CA THR A 4 -20.49 -1.79 -6.07
C THR A 4 -20.41 -2.98 -5.11
N CYS A 5 -21.43 -3.84 -5.09
CA CYS A 5 -21.42 -5.07 -4.30
C CYS A 5 -20.55 -6.16 -4.92
N ALA A 6 -20.48 -6.22 -6.25
CA ALA A 6 -19.72 -7.23 -6.97
C ALA A 6 -18.21 -7.00 -6.91
N LEU A 7 -17.74 -5.74 -6.92
CA LEU A 7 -16.32 -5.40 -6.94
C LEU A 7 -15.49 -6.03 -5.80
N PRO A 8 -15.88 -5.98 -4.52
CA PRO A 8 -15.12 -6.60 -3.44
C PRO A 8 -15.06 -8.13 -3.55
N ILE A 9 -16.12 -8.77 -4.02
CA ILE A 9 -16.21 -10.23 -4.18
C ILE A 9 -15.35 -10.69 -5.35
N TYR A 10 -15.50 -10.07 -6.52
CA TYR A 10 -14.77 -10.45 -7.74
C TYR A 10 -13.29 -10.05 -7.72
N SER A 11 -12.91 -9.03 -6.98
CA SER A 11 -11.49 -8.65 -6.79
C SER A 11 -10.72 -9.63 -5.90
N ARG A 12 -11.40 -10.61 -5.29
CA ARG A 12 -10.85 -11.58 -4.32
C ARG A 12 -10.13 -10.92 -3.13
N THR A 13 -10.50 -9.70 -2.80
CA THR A 13 -10.00 -9.00 -1.61
C THR A 13 -10.65 -9.49 -0.32
N GLN A 14 -11.77 -10.21 -0.44
CA GLN A 14 -12.49 -10.84 0.66
C GLN A 14 -12.40 -12.36 0.53
N VAL A 15 -12.41 -13.04 1.67
CA VAL A 15 -12.50 -14.50 1.71
C VAL A 15 -13.97 -14.90 1.69
N VAL A 16 -14.31 -15.82 0.80
CA VAL A 16 -15.65 -16.34 0.57
C VAL A 16 -15.65 -17.84 0.77
N ALA A 17 -16.71 -18.40 1.31
CA ALA A 17 -16.88 -19.84 1.44
C ALA A 17 -17.05 -20.49 0.06
N GLU A 18 -16.30 -21.56 -0.21
CA GLU A 18 -16.34 -22.29 -1.49
C GLU A 18 -17.46 -23.35 -1.55
N GLY A 19 -18.06 -23.65 -0.43
CA GLY A 19 -19.16 -24.60 -0.32
C GLY A 19 -19.84 -24.53 1.04
N PRO A 20 -20.89 -25.32 1.25
CA PRO A 20 -21.56 -25.40 2.55
C PRO A 20 -20.66 -26.12 3.58
N GLY A 21 -20.68 -25.60 4.81
CA GLY A 21 -19.83 -26.17 5.86
C GLY A 21 -20.04 -25.52 7.22
N VAL A 22 -19.18 -25.88 8.17
CA VAL A 22 -19.20 -25.36 9.54
C VAL A 22 -17.82 -24.80 9.90
N ILE A 23 -17.81 -23.63 10.53
CA ILE A 23 -16.59 -22.99 11.02
C ILE A 23 -16.07 -23.78 12.22
N SER A 24 -14.92 -24.45 12.06
CA SER A 24 -14.29 -25.22 13.13
C SER A 24 -13.40 -24.36 14.04
N PHE A 25 -12.73 -23.36 13.46
CA PHE A 25 -11.83 -22.45 14.17
C PHE A 25 -11.80 -21.06 13.53
N VAL A 26 -11.77 -20.02 14.36
CA VAL A 26 -11.62 -18.63 13.94
C VAL A 26 -10.70 -17.91 14.91
N ASP A 27 -9.72 -17.23 14.37
CA ASP A 27 -8.94 -16.20 15.07
C ASP A 27 -8.69 -15.00 14.16
N GLY A 28 -7.95 -14.01 14.64
CA GLY A 28 -7.64 -12.82 13.85
C GLY A 28 -6.67 -13.07 12.68
N ARG A 29 -6.11 -14.28 12.50
CA ARG A 29 -5.14 -14.63 11.45
C ARG A 29 -5.63 -15.69 10.50
N LYS A 30 -6.53 -16.57 10.94
CA LYS A 30 -7.05 -17.64 10.09
C LYS A 30 -8.48 -18.04 10.43
N ILE A 31 -9.16 -18.53 9.41
CA ILE A 31 -10.45 -19.19 9.51
C ILE A 31 -10.25 -20.62 9.02
N VAL A 32 -10.79 -21.59 9.75
CA VAL A 32 -10.80 -23.00 9.35
C VAL A 32 -12.24 -23.44 9.18
N ILE A 33 -12.58 -23.92 8.01
CA ILE A 33 -13.91 -24.42 7.66
C ILE A 33 -13.82 -25.93 7.45
N LYS A 34 -14.77 -26.64 8.05
CA LYS A 34 -15.04 -28.03 7.72
C LYS A 34 -16.22 -28.05 6.73
N TYR A 35 -15.94 -28.39 5.48
CA TYR A 35 -16.92 -28.44 4.41
C TYR A 35 -17.75 -29.72 4.50
N ASP A 36 -19.02 -29.61 4.17
CA ASP A 36 -19.92 -30.76 4.01
C ASP A 36 -19.63 -31.36 2.64
N ARG A 37 -19.02 -32.55 2.61
CA ARG A 37 -18.75 -33.32 1.40
C ARG A 37 -19.55 -34.61 1.42
N THR A 38 -19.99 -35.04 0.26
CA THR A 38 -20.56 -36.39 0.12
C THR A 38 -19.45 -37.43 0.32
N GLU A 39 -19.82 -38.66 0.71
CA GLU A 39 -18.83 -39.74 0.89
C GLU A 39 -18.04 -39.99 -0.39
N GLU A 40 -18.69 -39.91 -1.56
CA GLU A 40 -18.05 -40.06 -2.88
C GLU A 40 -17.04 -38.94 -3.16
N GLU A 41 -17.42 -37.67 -2.90
CA GLU A 41 -16.50 -36.53 -3.07
C GLU A 41 -15.31 -36.58 -2.11
N ALA A 42 -15.53 -36.95 -0.86
CA ALA A 42 -14.46 -37.12 0.14
C ALA A 42 -13.50 -38.26 -0.27
N PHE A 43 -14.04 -39.35 -0.83
CA PHE A 43 -13.24 -40.48 -1.29
C PHE A 43 -12.35 -40.10 -2.49
N VAL A 44 -12.86 -39.37 -3.45
CA VAL A 44 -12.13 -38.94 -4.66
C VAL A 44 -11.14 -37.81 -4.42
N SER A 45 -11.34 -37.05 -3.36
CA SER A 45 -10.48 -35.90 -3.00
C SER A 45 -9.20 -36.36 -2.28
N PHE A 46 -8.09 -35.66 -2.56
CA PHE A 46 -6.83 -35.76 -1.81
C PHE A 46 -6.67 -34.61 -0.80
N GLU A 47 -7.68 -33.77 -0.66
CA GLU A 47 -7.69 -32.68 0.29
C GLU A 47 -8.43 -33.06 1.58
N PRO A 48 -7.96 -32.58 2.74
CA PRO A 48 -8.69 -32.77 3.98
C PRO A 48 -10.06 -32.05 3.90
N ASP A 49 -11.04 -32.52 4.63
CA ASP A 49 -12.37 -31.88 4.71
C ASP A 49 -12.31 -30.47 5.30
N THR A 50 -11.21 -30.16 5.96
CA THR A 50 -10.97 -28.86 6.56
C THR A 50 -10.06 -28.01 5.69
N LYS A 51 -10.49 -26.79 5.37
CA LYS A 51 -9.69 -25.80 4.63
C LYS A 51 -9.35 -24.62 5.51
N GLU A 52 -8.08 -24.23 5.48
CA GLU A 52 -7.58 -23.07 6.22
C GLU A 52 -7.46 -21.87 5.29
N TYR A 53 -8.02 -20.75 5.72
CA TYR A 53 -7.92 -19.45 5.06
C TYR A 53 -7.11 -18.51 5.94
N TYR A 54 -5.92 -18.11 5.46
CA TYR A 54 -5.08 -17.14 6.15
C TYR A 54 -5.51 -15.73 5.80
N LEU A 55 -5.65 -14.90 6.83
CA LEU A 55 -6.11 -13.53 6.70
C LEU A 55 -4.92 -12.57 6.65
N PRO A 56 -4.77 -11.78 5.56
CA PRO A 56 -3.71 -10.79 5.50
C PRO A 56 -3.94 -9.69 6.54
N LYS A 57 -2.86 -9.25 7.18
CA LYS A 57 -2.83 -8.09 8.08
C LYS A 57 -1.76 -7.12 7.64
N TYR A 58 -2.14 -5.86 7.50
CA TYR A 58 -1.25 -4.77 7.09
C TYR A 58 -0.46 -5.08 5.83
N GLN A 59 -1.05 -5.85 4.92
CA GLN A 59 -0.43 -6.13 3.63
C GLN A 59 -0.46 -4.87 2.77
N ARG A 60 0.70 -4.45 2.27
CA ARG A 60 0.83 -3.28 1.41
C ARG A 60 0.13 -3.50 0.07
N THR A 61 -0.63 -2.51 -0.37
CA THR A 61 -1.17 -2.43 -1.74
C THR A 61 -0.23 -1.63 -2.64
N ASN A 62 -0.46 -1.64 -3.96
CA ASN A 62 0.31 -0.86 -4.93
C ASN A 62 0.23 0.66 -4.69
N GLN A 63 -0.81 1.14 -4.01
CA GLN A 63 -1.01 2.56 -3.68
C GLN A 63 -0.52 2.92 -2.27
N SER A 64 0.34 2.08 -1.67
CA SER A 64 0.86 2.26 -0.30
C SER A 64 -0.22 2.29 0.79
N THR A 65 -1.42 1.83 0.50
CA THR A 65 -2.47 1.56 1.48
C THR A 65 -2.32 0.16 2.05
N THR A 66 -3.16 -0.24 3.00
CA THR A 66 -3.09 -1.56 3.62
C THR A 66 -4.38 -2.34 3.43
N ILE A 67 -4.22 -3.65 3.28
CA ILE A 67 -5.32 -4.61 3.37
C ILE A 67 -5.18 -5.33 4.72
N THR A 68 -6.23 -5.25 5.53
CA THR A 68 -6.37 -6.02 6.75
C THR A 68 -7.77 -6.63 6.76
N LEU A 69 -7.84 -7.96 6.76
CA LEU A 69 -9.11 -8.67 6.81
C LEU A 69 -9.44 -9.06 8.25
N LYS A 70 -10.69 -8.82 8.64
CA LYS A 70 -11.26 -9.22 9.92
C LYS A 70 -12.31 -10.30 9.70
N PRO A 71 -12.33 -11.40 10.45
CA PRO A 71 -13.39 -12.39 10.35
C PRO A 71 -14.71 -11.80 10.88
N ILE A 72 -15.80 -12.06 10.17
CA ILE A 72 -17.16 -11.69 10.58
C ILE A 72 -17.97 -12.89 11.07
N VAL A 73 -17.43 -14.09 10.89
CA VAL A 73 -18.03 -15.36 11.26
C VAL A 73 -17.56 -15.82 12.65
N ARG A 74 -18.33 -16.68 13.29
CA ARG A 74 -18.02 -17.24 14.61
C ARG A 74 -17.79 -18.74 14.54
N LYS A 75 -17.00 -19.27 15.48
CA LYS A 75 -16.81 -20.72 15.63
C LYS A 75 -18.17 -21.43 15.82
N GLY A 76 -18.38 -22.52 15.10
CA GLY A 76 -19.62 -23.29 15.12
C GLY A 76 -20.73 -22.75 14.19
N GLN A 77 -20.51 -21.60 13.55
CA GLN A 77 -21.48 -21.05 12.59
C GLN A 77 -21.50 -21.89 11.32
N ARG A 78 -22.70 -22.17 10.81
CA ARG A 78 -22.89 -22.78 9.49
C ARG A 78 -22.77 -21.72 8.42
N VAL A 79 -22.10 -22.04 7.33
CA VAL A 79 -21.87 -21.17 6.17
C VAL A 79 -22.36 -21.86 4.90
N GLU A 80 -22.82 -21.05 3.96
CA GLU A 80 -23.27 -21.47 2.63
C GLU A 80 -22.23 -21.13 1.58
N GLU A 81 -22.32 -21.73 0.41
CA GLU A 81 -21.48 -21.40 -0.74
C GLU A 81 -21.65 -19.94 -1.11
N GLY A 82 -20.54 -19.23 -1.36
CA GLY A 82 -20.55 -17.80 -1.71
C GLY A 82 -20.72 -16.85 -0.53
N GLN A 83 -20.88 -17.35 0.69
CA GLN A 83 -21.00 -16.49 1.88
C GLN A 83 -19.67 -15.79 2.18
N ILE A 84 -19.73 -14.50 2.45
CA ILE A 84 -18.57 -13.68 2.82
C ILE A 84 -18.16 -14.00 4.26
N LEU A 85 -16.87 -14.28 4.45
CA LEU A 85 -16.29 -14.68 5.75
C LEU A 85 -15.52 -13.55 6.43
N THR A 86 -15.09 -12.55 5.66
CA THR A 86 -14.20 -11.49 6.15
C THR A 86 -14.61 -10.12 5.64
N GLU A 87 -14.28 -9.10 6.41
CA GLU A 87 -14.41 -7.70 6.02
C GLU A 87 -13.06 -6.99 6.09
N GLY A 88 -12.85 -6.05 5.17
CA GLY A 88 -11.72 -5.13 5.14
C GLY A 88 -12.09 -3.72 5.57
N TYR A 89 -11.15 -2.78 5.47
CA TYR A 89 -11.37 -1.37 5.84
C TYR A 89 -12.40 -0.65 4.96
N SER A 90 -12.47 -1.03 3.68
CA SER A 90 -13.31 -0.39 2.67
C SER A 90 -14.54 -1.20 2.33
N SER A 91 -14.89 -2.16 3.14
CA SER A 91 -16.08 -2.99 2.96
C SER A 91 -16.87 -3.14 4.25
N GLU A 92 -18.19 -3.14 4.16
CA GLU A 92 -19.11 -3.37 5.25
C GLU A 92 -20.28 -4.23 4.73
N LYS A 93 -20.50 -5.40 5.35
CA LYS A 93 -21.54 -6.36 4.96
C LYS A 93 -21.50 -6.73 3.48
N GLY A 94 -20.30 -6.83 2.89
CA GLY A 94 -20.12 -7.16 1.49
C GLY A 94 -20.21 -5.99 0.51
N GLU A 95 -20.55 -4.80 0.97
CA GLU A 95 -20.64 -3.58 0.17
C GLU A 95 -19.38 -2.72 0.29
N LEU A 96 -19.09 -1.95 -0.75
CA LEU A 96 -17.99 -1.00 -0.75
C LEU A 96 -18.28 0.17 0.19
N ALA A 97 -17.41 0.42 1.15
CA ALA A 97 -17.54 1.45 2.19
C ALA A 97 -16.27 2.30 2.29
N LEU A 98 -16.02 3.15 1.28
CA LEU A 98 -14.82 4.00 1.17
C LEU A 98 -14.84 5.22 2.08
N GLY A 99 -15.97 5.58 2.64
CA GLY A 99 -16.15 6.77 3.47
C GLY A 99 -17.00 6.49 4.70
N ARG A 100 -17.44 7.57 5.31
CA ARG A 100 -18.29 7.54 6.52
C ARG A 100 -19.43 8.54 6.40
N ASN A 101 -20.57 8.19 7.00
CA ASN A 101 -21.71 9.08 7.13
C ASN A 101 -21.47 10.07 8.28
N LEU A 102 -21.50 11.36 7.97
CA LEU A 102 -21.31 12.44 8.93
C LEU A 102 -22.55 13.34 9.00
N LYS A 103 -22.85 13.86 10.18
CA LYS A 103 -23.85 14.91 10.35
C LYS A 103 -23.26 16.23 9.86
N VAL A 104 -23.87 16.82 8.83
CA VAL A 104 -23.42 18.05 8.17
C VAL A 104 -24.39 19.20 8.40
N ALA A 105 -23.84 20.40 8.52
CA ALA A 105 -24.59 21.65 8.42
C ALA A 105 -24.03 22.48 7.26
N PHE A 106 -24.91 22.92 6.37
CA PHE A 106 -24.56 23.88 5.31
C PHE A 106 -24.80 25.29 5.84
N MET A 107 -23.75 25.89 6.37
CA MET A 107 -23.78 27.24 6.91
C MET A 107 -22.39 27.87 6.86
N PRO A 108 -22.29 29.19 6.63
CA PRO A 108 -21.04 29.91 6.87
C PRO A 108 -20.76 29.94 8.38
N TRP A 109 -19.54 29.64 8.80
CA TRP A 109 -19.21 29.59 10.22
C TRP A 109 -17.92 30.35 10.52
N LYS A 110 -18.05 31.51 11.13
CA LYS A 110 -16.92 32.37 11.60
C LYS A 110 -15.83 32.63 10.53
N GLY A 111 -16.14 32.46 9.24
CA GLY A 111 -15.22 32.61 8.13
C GLY A 111 -14.25 31.42 7.92
N TYR A 112 -14.26 30.40 8.79
CA TYR A 112 -13.33 29.28 8.73
C TYR A 112 -13.64 28.27 7.61
N ASN A 113 -14.82 28.34 7.03
CA ASN A 113 -15.21 27.52 5.88
C ASN A 113 -15.39 28.35 4.59
N TYR A 114 -14.66 29.46 4.48
CA TYR A 114 -14.63 30.29 3.27
C TYR A 114 -14.16 29.46 2.06
N GLU A 115 -14.78 29.66 0.91
CA GLU A 115 -14.60 28.86 -0.31
C GLU A 115 -14.87 27.36 -0.06
N ASP A 116 -13.90 26.50 -0.36
CA ASP A 116 -13.98 25.04 -0.19
C ASP A 116 -13.37 24.54 1.13
N ALA A 117 -13.18 25.44 2.10
CA ALA A 117 -12.66 25.06 3.40
C ALA A 117 -13.72 24.31 4.21
N ILE A 118 -13.27 23.33 4.97
CA ILE A 118 -14.11 22.44 5.76
C ILE A 118 -13.75 22.59 7.23
N VAL A 119 -14.74 22.81 8.08
CA VAL A 119 -14.57 22.76 9.53
C VAL A 119 -15.09 21.43 10.04
N ILE A 120 -14.28 20.73 10.81
CA ILE A 120 -14.61 19.42 11.39
C ILE A 120 -14.61 19.45 12.92
N SER A 121 -15.43 18.57 13.51
CA SER A 121 -15.42 18.33 14.95
C SER A 121 -14.23 17.47 15.38
N GLU A 122 -13.64 17.79 16.53
CA GLU A 122 -12.59 16.98 17.15
C GLU A 122 -13.01 15.51 17.37
N ASN A 123 -14.29 15.27 17.55
CA ASN A 123 -14.83 13.92 17.75
C ASN A 123 -14.49 12.97 16.61
N ILE A 124 -14.45 13.47 15.36
CA ILE A 124 -14.06 12.70 14.18
C ILE A 124 -12.60 12.23 14.30
N VAL A 125 -11.71 13.09 14.75
CA VAL A 125 -10.28 12.79 14.89
C VAL A 125 -10.02 11.90 16.10
N ARG A 126 -10.69 12.18 17.23
CA ARG A 126 -10.55 11.42 18.47
C ARG A 126 -11.02 9.96 18.32
N ASN A 127 -12.14 9.75 17.64
CA ASN A 127 -12.72 8.43 17.44
C ASN A 127 -12.13 7.68 16.23
N ASP A 128 -11.03 8.16 15.65
CA ASP A 128 -10.34 7.53 14.51
C ASP A 128 -11.26 7.25 13.30
N VAL A 129 -12.26 8.12 13.03
CA VAL A 129 -13.27 7.90 11.98
C VAL A 129 -12.64 7.85 10.58
N PHE A 130 -11.67 8.73 10.30
CA PHE A 130 -10.94 8.79 9.02
C PHE A 130 -9.46 8.45 9.18
N THR A 131 -9.09 7.73 10.20
CA THR A 131 -7.71 7.30 10.38
C THR A 131 -7.38 6.19 9.40
N SER A 132 -6.31 6.34 8.66
CA SER A 132 -5.83 5.37 7.67
C SER A 132 -4.43 4.89 8.02
N VAL A 133 -4.13 3.62 7.67
CA VAL A 133 -2.81 3.03 7.82
C VAL A 133 -2.19 2.90 6.43
N HIS A 134 -0.98 3.43 6.28
CA HIS A 134 -0.22 3.39 5.05
C HIS A 134 1.09 2.65 5.27
N VAL A 135 1.51 1.86 4.29
CA VAL A 135 2.79 1.17 4.31
C VAL A 135 3.62 1.64 3.13
N ASP A 136 4.69 2.35 3.42
CA ASP A 136 5.65 2.79 2.41
C ASP A 136 6.77 1.76 2.27
N GLU A 137 7.20 1.53 1.04
CA GLU A 137 8.35 0.68 0.71
C GLU A 137 9.56 1.56 0.44
N TYR A 138 10.65 1.28 1.13
CA TYR A 138 11.95 1.88 0.91
C TYR A 138 12.92 0.80 0.44
N SER A 139 13.51 1.00 -0.72
CA SER A 139 14.44 0.06 -1.33
C SER A 139 15.81 0.70 -1.55
N LEU A 140 16.86 -0.06 -1.30
CA LEU A 140 18.23 0.32 -1.60
C LEU A 140 18.94 -0.81 -2.32
N GLU A 141 19.56 -0.47 -3.44
CA GLU A 141 20.29 -1.40 -4.29
C GLU A 141 21.79 -1.34 -4.01
N VAL A 142 22.42 -2.48 -4.07
CA VAL A 142 23.88 -2.64 -3.99
C VAL A 142 24.40 -3.06 -5.34
N ARG A 143 25.31 -2.25 -5.89
CA ARG A 143 25.87 -2.43 -7.23
C ARG A 143 27.37 -2.69 -7.17
N GLU A 144 27.88 -3.33 -8.21
CA GLU A 144 29.32 -3.37 -8.46
C GLU A 144 29.73 -2.08 -9.18
N THR A 145 30.63 -1.34 -8.56
CA THR A 145 31.20 -0.13 -9.17
C THR A 145 32.58 -0.42 -9.72
N LYS A 146 33.07 0.42 -10.67
CA LYS A 146 34.44 0.31 -11.19
C LYS A 146 35.52 0.44 -10.11
N ARG A 147 35.17 0.95 -8.92
CA ARG A 147 36.07 1.21 -7.78
C ARG A 147 35.98 0.17 -6.68
N GLY A 148 35.10 -0.81 -6.82
CA GLY A 148 34.85 -1.88 -5.84
C GLY A 148 33.38 -2.15 -5.62
N LEU A 149 33.09 -3.11 -4.77
CA LEU A 149 31.75 -3.49 -4.40
C LEU A 149 31.20 -2.51 -3.35
N GLU A 150 29.95 -2.09 -3.52
CA GLU A 150 29.19 -1.47 -2.45
C GLU A 150 28.84 -2.53 -1.40
N GLU A 151 28.73 -2.15 -0.15
CA GLU A 151 28.43 -3.08 0.95
C GLU A 151 27.29 -2.54 1.83
N LEU A 152 26.39 -3.46 2.23
CA LEU A 152 25.41 -3.18 3.28
C LEU A 152 26.05 -3.50 4.63
N THR A 153 26.11 -2.51 5.52
CA THR A 153 26.73 -2.66 6.84
C THR A 153 26.12 -1.69 7.85
N ALA A 154 26.18 -2.08 9.11
CA ALA A 154 25.88 -1.18 10.24
C ALA A 154 27.08 -0.28 10.62
N ASP A 155 28.29 -0.64 10.17
CA ASP A 155 29.52 0.13 10.42
C ASP A 155 29.65 1.25 9.38
N ILE A 156 29.06 2.40 9.66
CA ILE A 156 28.98 3.56 8.77
C ILE A 156 29.94 4.63 9.29
N PRO A 157 30.85 5.18 8.45
CA PRO A 157 31.77 6.22 8.87
C PRO A 157 31.04 7.51 9.27
N ASN A 158 31.55 8.18 10.30
CA ASN A 158 31.03 9.47 10.82
C ASN A 158 29.58 9.43 11.34
N VAL A 159 29.12 8.29 11.82
CA VAL A 159 27.81 8.10 12.43
C VAL A 159 27.98 7.59 13.85
N SER A 160 27.21 8.11 14.81
CA SER A 160 27.25 7.68 16.21
C SER A 160 26.67 6.25 16.37
N GLU A 161 27.15 5.50 17.35
CA GLU A 161 26.60 4.17 17.69
C GLU A 161 25.11 4.23 18.06
N GLU A 162 24.66 5.35 18.60
CA GLU A 162 23.25 5.56 18.93
C GLU A 162 22.35 5.60 17.69
N ALA A 163 22.83 6.15 16.58
CA ALA A 163 22.10 6.19 15.31
C ALA A 163 22.06 4.84 14.58
N THR A 164 22.96 3.91 14.92
CA THR A 164 23.04 2.57 14.31
C THR A 164 22.51 1.46 15.20
N LYS A 165 22.07 1.76 16.42
CA LYS A 165 21.62 0.76 17.42
C LYS A 165 20.50 -0.16 16.95
N ASP A 166 19.64 0.31 16.06
CA ASP A 166 18.50 -0.44 15.54
C ASP A 166 18.81 -1.17 14.22
N LEU A 167 20.06 -1.10 13.73
CA LEU A 167 20.50 -1.82 12.54
C LEU A 167 20.95 -3.24 12.91
N ASP A 168 20.68 -4.19 12.03
CA ASP A 168 21.18 -5.56 12.12
C ASP A 168 22.59 -5.72 11.52
N GLU A 169 23.14 -6.93 11.53
CA GLU A 169 24.44 -7.26 10.95
C GLU A 169 24.53 -6.93 9.44
N ASN A 170 23.41 -6.92 8.74
CA ASN A 170 23.30 -6.56 7.33
C ASN A 170 23.05 -5.06 7.12
N GLY A 171 23.11 -4.24 8.15
CA GLY A 171 22.85 -2.82 8.06
C GLY A 171 21.38 -2.45 7.81
N ILE A 172 20.44 -3.38 7.97
CA ILE A 172 19.01 -3.15 7.79
C ILE A 172 18.34 -2.95 9.16
N ILE A 173 17.48 -1.96 9.26
CA ILE A 173 16.77 -1.67 10.51
C ILE A 173 15.91 -2.87 10.95
N ARG A 174 15.85 -3.14 12.26
CA ARG A 174 15.07 -4.25 12.82
C ARG A 174 13.56 -4.02 12.70
N VAL A 175 12.80 -5.11 12.59
CA VAL A 175 11.34 -5.08 12.64
C VAL A 175 10.89 -4.64 14.04
N GLY A 176 9.88 -3.76 14.10
CA GLY A 176 9.35 -3.17 15.33
C GLY A 176 10.06 -1.89 15.79
N ALA A 177 11.14 -1.45 15.12
CA ALA A 177 11.78 -0.18 15.40
C ALA A 177 10.87 1.00 15.04
N ARG A 178 10.87 2.03 15.88
CA ARG A 178 10.20 3.31 15.59
C ARG A 178 11.15 4.19 14.81
N VAL A 179 10.67 4.70 13.69
CA VAL A 179 11.44 5.54 12.77
C VAL A 179 11.06 7.00 12.98
N GLN A 180 12.07 7.85 13.08
CA GLN A 180 11.96 9.31 13.09
C GLN A 180 12.70 9.90 11.88
N PRO A 181 12.41 11.16 11.49
CA PRO A 181 13.15 11.82 10.42
C PRO A 181 14.66 11.84 10.68
N GLY A 182 15.45 11.43 9.69
CA GLY A 182 16.90 11.38 9.77
C GLY A 182 17.49 10.04 10.23
N ASP A 183 16.68 9.10 10.73
CA ASP A 183 17.13 7.76 11.11
C ASP A 183 17.60 6.97 9.88
N ILE A 184 18.58 6.09 10.06
CA ILE A 184 19.09 5.24 9.02
C ILE A 184 18.19 4.01 8.89
N LEU A 185 17.60 3.82 7.69
CA LEU A 185 16.77 2.66 7.38
C LEU A 185 17.61 1.50 6.87
N ILE A 186 18.54 1.79 5.96
CA ILE A 186 19.44 0.81 5.36
C ILE A 186 20.83 1.44 5.28
N GLY A 187 21.78 0.87 6.00
CA GLY A 187 23.18 1.29 5.98
C GLY A 187 23.90 0.77 4.75
N LYS A 188 24.52 1.65 3.97
CA LYS A 188 25.34 1.32 2.81
C LYS A 188 26.58 2.19 2.76
N ILE A 189 27.70 1.58 2.40
CA ILE A 189 28.95 2.27 2.12
C ILE A 189 29.36 2.05 0.67
N THR A 190 29.89 3.10 0.07
CA THR A 190 30.39 3.08 -1.32
C THR A 190 31.87 3.42 -1.32
N PRO A 191 32.76 2.66 -2.02
CA PRO A 191 34.18 2.98 -2.12
C PRO A 191 34.43 4.35 -2.74
N LYS A 192 35.28 5.17 -2.12
CA LYS A 192 35.80 6.41 -2.69
C LYS A 192 36.87 6.09 -3.75
N GLY A 193 37.01 6.99 -4.74
CA GLY A 193 38.16 6.92 -5.65
C GLY A 193 39.44 7.39 -4.99
N GLU A 194 40.56 6.92 -5.50
CA GLU A 194 41.87 7.45 -5.17
C GLU A 194 41.91 8.96 -5.51
N SER A 195 41.73 9.79 -4.51
CA SER A 195 42.12 11.19 -4.51
C SER A 195 43.15 11.36 -3.42
N ASP A 196 44.15 12.21 -3.63
CA ASP A 196 45.08 12.52 -2.56
C ASP A 196 44.28 12.99 -1.32
N PRO A 197 44.41 12.28 -0.20
CA PRO A 197 43.61 12.60 0.98
C PRO A 197 43.99 13.99 1.51
N SER A 198 42.97 14.80 1.79
CA SER A 198 43.18 16.11 2.43
C SER A 198 43.85 15.94 3.80
N PRO A 199 44.50 16.98 4.34
CA PRO A 199 45.10 16.90 5.68
C PRO A 199 44.11 16.47 6.75
N GLU A 200 42.84 16.90 6.63
CA GLU A 200 41.76 16.52 7.54
C GLU A 200 41.38 15.03 7.38
N GLU A 201 41.35 14.52 6.13
CA GLU A 201 41.13 13.09 5.89
C GLU A 201 42.26 12.20 6.42
N LYS A 202 43.51 12.66 6.33
CA LYS A 202 44.66 11.96 6.96
C LYS A 202 44.51 11.88 8.48
N LEU A 203 44.02 12.96 9.10
CA LEU A 203 43.78 13.01 10.54
C LEU A 203 42.61 12.06 10.92
N LEU A 204 41.53 12.06 10.15
CA LEU A 204 40.38 11.15 10.36
C LEU A 204 40.77 9.68 10.21
N ARG A 205 41.65 9.34 9.24
CA ARG A 205 42.20 7.99 9.10
C ARG A 205 43.02 7.57 10.33
N ALA A 206 43.80 8.49 10.90
CA ALA A 206 44.58 8.22 12.09
C ALA A 206 43.73 7.99 13.35
N ILE A 207 42.57 8.65 13.46
CA ILE A 207 41.68 8.59 14.63
C ILE A 207 40.70 7.43 14.54
N PHE A 208 40.06 7.22 13.36
CA PHE A 208 38.95 6.28 13.15
C PHE A 208 39.33 5.01 12.35
N GLY A 209 40.61 4.84 12.00
CA GLY A 209 41.14 3.70 11.23
C GLY A 209 41.04 3.86 9.73
N ASP A 210 41.65 2.93 8.99
CA ASP A 210 41.80 2.99 7.53
C ASP A 210 40.44 3.07 6.74
N LYS A 211 39.38 2.48 7.26
CA LYS A 211 38.06 2.49 6.60
C LYS A 211 37.41 3.88 6.53
N ALA A 212 37.71 4.78 7.45
CA ALA A 212 37.08 6.10 7.50
C ALA A 212 37.47 7.02 6.35
N GLY A 213 38.56 6.74 5.64
CA GLY A 213 39.03 7.51 4.48
C GLY A 213 38.64 6.96 3.11
N ASP A 214 38.38 5.65 3.01
CA ASP A 214 38.23 4.95 1.73
C ASP A 214 36.81 4.75 1.29
N VAL A 215 35.83 4.96 2.17
CA VAL A 215 34.42 4.75 1.89
C VAL A 215 33.59 6.01 2.18
N LYS A 216 32.49 6.14 1.43
CA LYS A 216 31.50 7.21 1.59
C LYS A 216 30.20 6.60 2.08
N ASP A 217 29.53 7.30 3.02
CA ASP A 217 28.17 6.97 3.45
C ASP A 217 27.18 7.18 2.29
N ALA A 218 26.51 6.11 1.88
CA ALA A 218 25.45 6.09 0.87
C ALA A 218 24.16 5.48 1.44
N SER A 219 23.99 5.55 2.76
CA SER A 219 22.85 4.97 3.48
C SER A 219 21.54 5.64 3.11
N LEU A 220 20.47 4.85 3.13
CA LEU A 220 19.12 5.35 2.98
C LEU A 220 18.61 5.86 4.33
N LYS A 221 18.36 7.15 4.43
CA LYS A 221 17.84 7.81 5.63
C LYS A 221 16.36 8.12 5.50
N ALA A 222 15.68 8.16 6.64
CA ALA A 222 14.27 8.54 6.71
C ALA A 222 14.07 9.98 6.24
N SER A 223 13.09 10.19 5.36
CA SER A 223 12.70 11.52 4.87
C SER A 223 12.14 12.39 6.02
N PRO A 224 12.14 13.73 5.89
CA PRO A 224 11.64 14.63 6.94
C PRO A 224 10.19 14.40 7.37
N SER A 225 9.36 13.81 6.50
CA SER A 225 7.95 13.50 6.78
C SER A 225 7.72 12.07 7.25
N LEU A 226 8.77 11.24 7.35
CA LEU A 226 8.63 9.84 7.71
C LEU A 226 8.65 9.65 9.24
N LYS A 227 7.48 9.29 9.78
CA LYS A 227 7.30 8.81 11.15
C LYS A 227 6.49 7.54 11.12
N GLY A 228 7.01 6.45 11.67
CA GLY A 228 6.30 5.18 11.60
C GLY A 228 7.01 4.05 12.34
N VAL A 229 6.57 2.84 12.07
CA VAL A 229 7.13 1.62 12.65
C VAL A 229 7.48 0.65 11.53
N ILE A 230 8.62 0.00 11.64
CA ILE A 230 9.04 -1.04 10.70
C ILE A 230 8.20 -2.29 10.92
N ILE A 231 7.48 -2.74 9.90
CA ILE A 231 6.63 -3.94 9.98
C ILE A 231 7.25 -5.15 9.31
N ASP A 232 8.06 -4.94 8.27
CA ASP A 232 8.72 -6.02 7.53
C ASP A 232 10.01 -5.53 6.89
N LYS A 233 10.93 -6.46 6.63
CA LYS A 233 12.16 -6.23 5.87
C LYS A 233 12.44 -7.42 4.98
N LYS A 234 12.99 -7.18 3.80
CA LYS A 234 13.38 -8.22 2.84
C LYS A 234 14.76 -7.92 2.30
N LEU A 235 15.59 -8.93 2.25
CA LEU A 235 16.91 -8.88 1.62
C LEU A 235 16.90 -9.86 0.44
N PHE A 236 17.06 -9.33 -0.76
CA PHE A 236 17.23 -10.10 -1.99
C PHE A 236 18.71 -10.14 -2.33
N GLN A 237 19.19 -11.32 -2.65
CA GLN A 237 20.60 -11.53 -2.95
C GLN A 237 20.76 -12.45 -4.14
N ARG A 238 21.57 -12.02 -5.12
CA ARG A 238 21.99 -12.89 -6.22
C ARG A 238 22.99 -13.90 -5.70
N THR A 239 22.83 -15.16 -6.05
CA THR A 239 23.77 -16.21 -5.65
C THR A 239 25.11 -15.96 -6.33
N VAL A 240 26.13 -15.55 -5.55
CA VAL A 240 27.49 -15.45 -6.05
C VAL A 240 28.07 -16.86 -6.13
N SER A 241 28.71 -17.19 -7.25
CA SER A 241 29.22 -18.53 -7.57
C SER A 241 30.50 -18.90 -6.81
N ASP A 242 30.51 -18.77 -5.49
CA ASP A 242 31.61 -19.24 -4.65
C ASP A 242 31.54 -20.75 -4.37
N ARG A 243 32.71 -21.40 -4.18
CA ARG A 243 32.79 -22.84 -3.90
C ARG A 243 31.99 -23.28 -2.66
N LYS A 244 31.94 -22.45 -1.61
CA LYS A 244 31.19 -22.73 -0.38
C LYS A 244 29.67 -22.64 -0.59
N THR A 245 29.19 -21.65 -1.35
CA THR A 245 27.77 -21.50 -1.71
C THR A 245 27.29 -22.60 -2.65
N LYS A 246 28.14 -23.08 -3.57
CA LYS A 246 27.84 -24.25 -4.43
C LYS A 246 27.67 -25.54 -3.63
N ALA A 247 28.47 -25.77 -2.59
CA ALA A 247 28.34 -26.93 -1.73
C ALA A 247 27.06 -26.88 -0.88
N ALA A 248 26.76 -25.75 -0.29
CA ALA A 248 25.51 -25.53 0.44
C ALA A 248 24.26 -25.67 -0.46
N GLY A 249 24.32 -25.09 -1.68
CA GLY A 249 23.25 -25.22 -2.68
C GLY A 249 23.00 -26.69 -3.09
N LYS A 250 24.02 -27.52 -3.23
CA LYS A 250 23.86 -28.96 -3.52
C LYS A 250 23.13 -29.70 -2.41
N ASN A 251 23.43 -29.39 -1.14
CA ASN A 251 22.76 -30.01 0.00
C ASN A 251 21.28 -29.62 0.06
N ILE A 252 20.96 -28.33 -0.18
CA ILE A 252 19.57 -27.85 -0.25
C ILE A 252 18.80 -28.51 -1.40
N LEU A 253 19.44 -28.65 -2.57
CA LEU A 253 18.80 -29.32 -3.70
C LEU A 253 18.54 -30.80 -3.40
N ALA A 254 19.48 -31.51 -2.77
CA ALA A 254 19.29 -32.90 -2.36
C ALA A 254 18.15 -33.05 -1.33
N GLU A 255 18.07 -32.14 -0.36
CA GLU A 255 16.99 -32.13 0.62
C GLU A 255 15.62 -31.84 -0.02
N LEU A 256 15.55 -30.92 -0.99
CA LEU A 256 14.33 -30.65 -1.75
C LEU A 256 13.92 -31.84 -2.62
N ASP A 257 14.87 -32.58 -3.18
CA ASP A 257 14.60 -33.83 -3.93
C ASP A 257 14.03 -34.91 -2.99
N GLU A 258 14.60 -35.06 -1.81
CA GLU A 258 14.07 -36.00 -0.80
C GLU A 258 12.66 -35.60 -0.34
N GLN A 259 12.41 -34.33 -0.10
CA GLN A 259 11.07 -33.82 0.22
C GLN A 259 10.06 -34.10 -0.89
N PHE A 260 10.47 -33.94 -2.17
CA PHE A 260 9.63 -34.26 -3.32
C PHE A 260 9.30 -35.74 -3.37
N GLN A 261 10.30 -36.62 -3.29
CA GLN A 261 10.10 -38.06 -3.31
C GLN A 261 9.18 -38.54 -2.18
N ARG A 262 9.36 -37.99 -0.98
CA ARG A 262 8.51 -38.31 0.19
C ARG A 262 7.05 -37.91 -0.06
N LYS A 263 6.80 -36.65 -0.44
CA LYS A 263 5.44 -36.17 -0.70
C LYS A 263 4.73 -36.86 -1.84
N VAL A 264 5.46 -37.15 -2.92
CA VAL A 264 4.90 -37.89 -4.06
C VAL A 264 4.67 -39.36 -3.69
N GLY A 265 5.59 -39.98 -2.91
CA GLY A 265 5.41 -41.30 -2.38
C GLY A 265 4.15 -41.45 -1.52
N ASP A 266 3.96 -40.56 -0.57
CA ASP A 266 2.77 -40.51 0.29
C ASP A 266 1.48 -40.35 -0.54
N LEU A 267 1.49 -39.43 -1.50
CA LEU A 267 0.34 -39.18 -2.40
C LEU A 267 0.04 -40.41 -3.27
N THR A 268 1.08 -41.08 -3.80
CA THR A 268 0.92 -42.26 -4.64
C THR A 268 0.43 -43.45 -3.81
N THR A 269 0.92 -43.64 -2.60
CA THR A 269 0.44 -44.68 -1.69
C THR A 269 -1.05 -44.51 -1.38
N LEU A 270 -1.46 -43.28 -1.07
CA LEU A 270 -2.87 -42.96 -0.82
C LEU A 270 -3.75 -43.20 -2.05
N LEU A 271 -3.24 -42.89 -3.26
CA LEU A 271 -3.92 -43.23 -4.53
C LEU A 271 -4.10 -44.73 -4.69
N ILE A 272 -3.03 -45.50 -4.47
CA ILE A 272 -3.06 -46.96 -4.62
C ILE A 272 -4.06 -47.58 -3.65
N ASP A 273 -4.09 -47.13 -2.40
CA ASP A 273 -5.04 -47.62 -1.40
C ASP A 273 -6.49 -47.38 -1.83
N LYS A 274 -6.81 -46.17 -2.26
CA LYS A 274 -8.14 -45.80 -2.76
C LYS A 274 -8.51 -46.54 -4.05
N LEU A 275 -7.58 -46.65 -5.02
CA LEU A 275 -7.81 -47.40 -6.23
C LEU A 275 -8.02 -48.90 -5.94
N PHE A 276 -7.25 -49.47 -5.02
CA PHE A 276 -7.40 -50.86 -4.65
C PHE A 276 -8.78 -51.15 -4.03
N GLU A 277 -9.29 -50.24 -3.20
CA GLU A 277 -10.63 -50.35 -2.64
C GLU A 277 -11.72 -50.35 -3.72
N LEU A 278 -11.57 -49.55 -4.80
CA LEU A 278 -12.52 -49.52 -5.92
C LEU A 278 -12.45 -50.75 -6.82
N VAL A 279 -11.25 -51.32 -7.05
CA VAL A 279 -11.03 -52.40 -7.99
C VAL A 279 -10.89 -53.78 -7.35
N ASN A 280 -10.85 -53.86 -6.01
CA ASN A 280 -10.70 -55.13 -5.28
C ASN A 280 -11.78 -56.14 -5.67
N GLY A 281 -11.34 -57.38 -6.02
CA GLY A 281 -12.24 -58.45 -6.42
C GLY A 281 -12.85 -58.32 -7.82
N LYS A 282 -12.51 -57.27 -8.58
CA LYS A 282 -12.99 -57.06 -9.95
C LYS A 282 -11.96 -57.50 -10.97
N THR A 283 -12.44 -57.84 -12.18
CA THR A 283 -11.61 -58.22 -13.33
C THR A 283 -11.41 -57.03 -14.27
N SER A 284 -10.19 -56.84 -14.74
CA SER A 284 -9.83 -55.76 -15.68
C SER A 284 -10.57 -55.90 -17.01
N GLN A 285 -11.03 -54.79 -17.57
CA GLN A 285 -11.53 -54.66 -18.94
C GLN A 285 -10.43 -54.29 -19.94
N GLY A 286 -9.15 -54.25 -19.50
CA GLY A 286 -8.01 -53.80 -20.27
C GLY A 286 -7.63 -52.36 -19.93
N VAL A 287 -6.67 -52.19 -19.00
CA VAL A 287 -6.13 -50.86 -18.67
C VAL A 287 -5.04 -50.52 -19.68
N LYS A 288 -5.19 -49.38 -20.35
CA LYS A 288 -4.27 -48.90 -21.39
C LYS A 288 -3.59 -47.60 -20.97
N ASN A 289 -2.41 -47.37 -21.53
CA ASN A 289 -1.79 -46.06 -21.48
C ASN A 289 -2.34 -45.11 -22.58
N TYR A 290 -1.90 -43.85 -22.61
CA TYR A 290 -2.27 -42.92 -23.68
C TYR A 290 -1.72 -43.33 -25.08
N LEU A 291 -0.76 -44.27 -25.16
CA LEU A 291 -0.22 -44.82 -26.39
C LEU A 291 -0.99 -46.06 -26.85
N ASN A 292 -2.11 -46.44 -26.20
CA ASN A 292 -2.93 -47.62 -26.42
C ASN A 292 -2.24 -48.97 -26.13
N GLU A 293 -1.14 -49.01 -25.39
CA GLU A 293 -0.50 -50.24 -24.95
C GLU A 293 -1.24 -50.79 -23.71
N ASP A 294 -1.42 -52.08 -23.65
CA ASP A 294 -2.10 -52.76 -22.55
C ASP A 294 -1.15 -52.89 -21.33
N ILE A 295 -1.44 -52.10 -20.26
CA ILE A 295 -0.72 -52.19 -18.97
C ILE A 295 -1.28 -53.38 -18.15
N VAL A 296 -2.61 -53.54 -18.12
CA VAL A 296 -3.28 -54.70 -17.52
C VAL A 296 -4.16 -55.36 -18.57
N PRO A 297 -3.89 -56.62 -18.94
CA PRO A 297 -4.71 -57.35 -19.91
C PRO A 297 -6.16 -57.54 -19.42
N LYS A 298 -7.07 -57.70 -20.37
CA LYS A 298 -8.47 -57.96 -20.08
C LYS A 298 -8.63 -59.34 -19.39
N GLY A 299 -9.46 -59.40 -18.36
CA GLY A 299 -9.77 -60.62 -17.61
C GLY A 299 -8.86 -60.91 -16.42
N VAL A 300 -7.82 -60.12 -16.19
CA VAL A 300 -6.92 -60.25 -15.04
C VAL A 300 -7.54 -59.60 -13.81
N LYS A 301 -7.44 -60.22 -12.65
CA LYS A 301 -7.84 -59.64 -11.37
C LYS A 301 -6.79 -58.62 -10.90
N PHE A 302 -7.26 -57.48 -10.42
CA PHE A 302 -6.37 -56.46 -9.86
C PHE A 302 -5.71 -56.95 -8.56
N SER A 303 -4.41 -56.74 -8.44
CA SER A 303 -3.66 -56.95 -7.19
C SER A 303 -2.95 -55.67 -6.76
N TYR A 304 -2.72 -55.52 -5.47
CA TYR A 304 -2.04 -54.35 -4.92
C TYR A 304 -0.64 -54.14 -5.52
N LYS A 305 0.12 -55.23 -5.72
CA LYS A 305 1.44 -55.17 -6.39
C LYS A 305 1.40 -54.68 -7.83
N MET A 306 0.33 -54.97 -8.56
CA MET A 306 0.18 -54.46 -9.92
C MET A 306 -0.02 -52.97 -9.92
N LEU A 307 -0.83 -52.44 -9.00
CA LEU A 307 -1.05 -50.99 -8.84
C LEU A 307 0.24 -50.25 -8.43
N GLN A 308 1.08 -50.85 -7.58
CA GLN A 308 2.37 -50.28 -7.19
C GLN A 308 3.35 -50.06 -8.35
N ASN A 309 3.27 -50.89 -9.38
CA ASN A 309 4.17 -50.86 -10.52
C ASN A 309 3.64 -50.02 -11.69
N MET A 310 2.51 -49.35 -11.54
CA MET A 310 1.89 -48.54 -12.59
C MET A 310 2.36 -47.08 -12.53
N ASP A 311 2.61 -46.51 -13.71
CA ASP A 311 2.82 -45.08 -13.87
C ASP A 311 1.49 -44.35 -14.09
N PHE A 312 0.89 -43.83 -13.02
CA PHE A 312 -0.42 -43.17 -13.05
C PHE A 312 -0.46 -41.86 -13.86
N LEU A 313 0.67 -41.28 -14.23
CA LEU A 313 0.73 -40.12 -15.09
C LEU A 313 0.48 -40.42 -16.56
N GLN A 314 0.69 -41.68 -16.97
CA GLN A 314 0.57 -42.11 -18.37
C GLN A 314 -0.65 -43.01 -18.63
N ILE A 315 -1.45 -43.31 -17.61
CA ILE A 315 -2.58 -44.25 -17.72
C ILE A 315 -3.84 -43.53 -18.21
N ASN A 316 -4.56 -44.18 -19.14
CA ASN A 316 -5.88 -43.75 -19.57
C ASN A 316 -6.92 -44.17 -18.52
N PRO A 317 -7.68 -43.20 -17.95
CA PRO A 317 -8.63 -43.48 -16.86
C PRO A 317 -9.88 -44.24 -17.29
N ASN A 318 -10.08 -44.49 -18.57
CA ASN A 318 -11.32 -45.06 -19.11
C ASN A 318 -11.35 -46.62 -19.05
N LYS A 319 -12.51 -47.16 -18.71
CA LYS A 319 -12.86 -48.61 -18.83
C LYS A 319 -11.98 -49.56 -18.02
N TRP A 320 -11.73 -49.28 -16.76
CA TRP A 320 -11.01 -50.20 -15.88
C TRP A 320 -11.86 -51.40 -15.47
N THR A 321 -13.16 -51.17 -15.21
CA THR A 321 -14.11 -52.19 -14.75
C THR A 321 -15.36 -52.20 -15.60
N THR A 322 -16.24 -53.20 -15.39
CA THR A 322 -17.56 -53.28 -16.03
C THR A 322 -18.58 -52.28 -15.46
N ASP A 323 -18.33 -51.75 -14.29
CA ASP A 323 -19.20 -50.84 -13.56
C ASP A 323 -18.93 -49.39 -13.95
N LYS A 324 -19.94 -48.68 -14.46
CA LYS A 324 -19.82 -47.30 -14.96
C LYS A 324 -19.53 -46.32 -13.82
N GLN A 325 -20.21 -46.44 -12.68
CA GLN A 325 -20.05 -45.52 -11.54
C GLN A 325 -18.61 -45.62 -10.99
N ARG A 326 -18.08 -46.82 -10.83
CA ARG A 326 -16.68 -47.03 -10.42
C ARG A 326 -15.66 -46.45 -11.41
N ASN A 327 -15.91 -46.61 -12.70
CA ASN A 327 -15.04 -46.02 -13.71
C ASN A 327 -15.05 -44.48 -13.67
N ASP A 328 -16.19 -43.85 -13.38
CA ASP A 328 -16.27 -42.40 -13.19
C ASP A 328 -15.47 -41.95 -11.94
N MET A 329 -15.60 -42.69 -10.83
CA MET A 329 -14.80 -42.44 -9.63
C MET A 329 -13.30 -42.62 -9.85
N ILE A 330 -12.88 -43.64 -10.58
CA ILE A 330 -11.46 -43.90 -10.96
C ILE A 330 -10.94 -42.73 -11.81
N ARG A 331 -11.73 -42.28 -12.78
CA ARG A 331 -11.36 -41.15 -13.62
C ARG A 331 -11.14 -39.87 -12.80
N ASP A 332 -12.06 -39.55 -11.91
CA ASP A 332 -12.01 -38.37 -11.09
C ASP A 332 -10.87 -38.44 -10.06
N LEU A 333 -10.64 -39.62 -9.49
CA LEU A 333 -9.50 -39.87 -8.59
C LEU A 333 -8.14 -39.68 -9.30
N LEU A 334 -7.96 -40.24 -10.50
CA LEU A 334 -6.74 -40.06 -11.29
C LEU A 334 -6.56 -38.60 -11.73
N HIS A 335 -7.64 -37.92 -12.08
CA HIS A 335 -7.60 -36.51 -12.44
C HIS A 335 -7.13 -35.64 -11.26
N ASN A 336 -7.71 -35.84 -10.08
CA ASN A 336 -7.32 -35.12 -8.86
C ASN A 336 -5.87 -35.43 -8.44
N TYR A 337 -5.43 -36.69 -8.62
CA TYR A 337 -4.03 -37.06 -8.38
C TYR A 337 -3.06 -36.28 -9.30
N ILE A 338 -3.36 -36.19 -10.60
CA ILE A 338 -2.54 -35.46 -11.56
C ILE A 338 -2.46 -33.99 -11.22
N ILE A 339 -3.58 -33.39 -10.79
CA ILE A 339 -3.60 -31.99 -10.35
C ILE A 339 -2.67 -31.80 -9.14
N LYS A 340 -2.82 -32.64 -8.11
CA LYS A 340 -1.99 -32.55 -6.89
C LYS A 340 -0.52 -32.84 -7.16
N TYR A 341 -0.21 -33.80 -8.01
CA TYR A 341 1.15 -34.08 -8.45
C TYR A 341 1.81 -32.85 -9.10
N LYS A 342 1.11 -32.24 -10.08
CA LYS A 342 1.60 -31.03 -10.76
C LYS A 342 1.75 -29.83 -9.80
N GLU A 343 0.88 -29.71 -8.79
CA GLU A 343 0.99 -28.69 -7.75
C GLU A 343 2.27 -28.88 -6.92
N ILE A 344 2.53 -30.10 -6.44
CA ILE A 344 3.74 -30.44 -5.69
C ILE A 344 5.00 -30.23 -6.55
N GLU A 345 4.98 -30.70 -7.79
CA GLU A 345 6.08 -30.51 -8.75
C GLU A 345 6.38 -29.03 -8.98
N GLY A 346 5.33 -28.21 -9.20
CA GLY A 346 5.47 -26.76 -9.40
C GLY A 346 6.02 -26.04 -8.18
N GLN A 347 5.60 -26.42 -6.97
CA GLN A 347 6.13 -25.87 -5.72
C GLN A 347 7.63 -26.19 -5.54
N ILE A 348 8.04 -27.43 -5.79
CA ILE A 348 9.43 -27.87 -5.66
C ILE A 348 10.29 -27.26 -6.76
N LYS A 349 9.83 -27.18 -7.99
CA LYS A 349 10.54 -26.52 -9.11
C LYS A 349 10.85 -25.05 -8.75
N ARG A 350 9.87 -24.31 -8.20
CA ARG A 350 10.10 -22.92 -7.73
C ARG A 350 11.15 -22.85 -6.62
N LYS A 351 11.07 -23.74 -5.63
CA LYS A 351 12.05 -23.79 -4.54
C LYS A 351 13.46 -24.11 -5.04
N LYS A 352 13.60 -25.07 -5.97
CA LYS A 352 14.88 -25.42 -6.61
C LYS A 352 15.44 -24.27 -7.43
N TYR A 353 14.58 -23.59 -8.20
CA TYR A 353 14.97 -22.41 -8.97
C TYR A 353 15.52 -21.31 -8.06
N ASN A 354 14.80 -20.97 -6.99
CA ASN A 354 15.22 -19.96 -6.02
C ASN A 354 16.55 -20.36 -5.31
N ALA A 355 16.75 -21.64 -5.00
CA ALA A 355 17.98 -22.13 -4.39
C ALA A 355 19.18 -22.11 -5.36
N THR A 356 18.95 -22.26 -6.66
CA THR A 356 20.02 -22.36 -7.68
C THR A 356 20.41 -21.00 -8.24
N VAL A 357 19.42 -20.18 -8.58
CA VAL A 357 19.61 -18.89 -9.26
C VAL A 357 19.66 -17.74 -8.27
N GLY A 358 19.08 -17.93 -7.06
CA GLY A 358 18.82 -16.85 -6.12
C GLY A 358 17.64 -16.00 -6.57
N ASP A 359 17.58 -14.78 -6.03
CA ASP A 359 16.53 -13.85 -6.38
C ASP A 359 16.77 -13.23 -7.78
N GLU A 360 15.70 -13.04 -8.54
CA GLU A 360 15.76 -12.33 -9.82
C GLU A 360 15.96 -10.83 -9.57
N LEU A 361 17.21 -10.40 -9.74
CA LEU A 361 17.58 -8.98 -9.65
C LEU A 361 17.93 -8.43 -11.03
N PRO A 362 17.68 -7.14 -11.29
CA PRO A 362 18.11 -6.48 -12.52
C PRO A 362 19.62 -6.62 -12.74
N SER A 363 20.07 -6.49 -13.99
CA SER A 363 21.49 -6.63 -14.31
C SER A 363 22.33 -5.55 -13.61
N GLY A 364 23.49 -5.95 -13.03
CA GLY A 364 24.38 -5.05 -12.29
C GLY A 364 24.02 -4.85 -10.81
N ILE A 365 22.89 -5.39 -10.34
CA ILE A 365 22.52 -5.37 -8.92
C ILE A 365 22.89 -6.71 -8.29
N ILE A 366 23.61 -6.66 -7.16
CA ILE A 366 24.07 -7.85 -6.41
C ILE A 366 23.13 -8.15 -5.25
N LYS A 367 22.75 -7.12 -4.51
CA LYS A 367 21.80 -7.20 -3.39
C LYS A 367 20.80 -6.07 -3.47
N MET A 368 19.61 -6.31 -2.97
CA MET A 368 18.56 -5.30 -2.81
C MET A 368 17.92 -5.49 -1.45
N ALA A 369 17.97 -4.46 -0.63
CA ALA A 369 17.27 -4.44 0.65
C ALA A 369 15.98 -3.63 0.51
N LYS A 370 14.89 -4.16 1.05
CA LYS A 370 13.59 -3.49 1.12
C LYS A 370 13.12 -3.43 2.57
N VAL A 371 12.62 -2.27 2.97
CA VAL A 371 12.07 -2.02 4.30
C VAL A 371 10.67 -1.45 4.16
N TYR A 372 9.75 -1.98 4.93
CA TYR A 372 8.35 -1.55 4.93
C TYR A 372 8.04 -0.80 6.23
N VAL A 373 7.64 0.45 6.08
CA VAL A 373 7.32 1.35 7.19
C VAL A 373 5.83 1.61 7.24
N ALA A 374 5.18 1.23 8.33
CA ALA A 374 3.78 1.51 8.57
C ALA A 374 3.61 2.86 9.25
N LYS A 375 2.67 3.65 8.74
CA LYS A 375 2.28 4.96 9.29
C LYS A 375 0.78 4.94 9.58
N LYS A 376 0.42 5.44 10.75
CA LYS A 376 -0.98 5.74 11.09
C LYS A 376 -1.22 7.22 10.88
N ARG A 377 -2.12 7.56 9.95
CA ARG A 377 -2.44 8.94 9.60
C ARG A 377 -3.85 9.29 10.03
N LYS A 378 -3.96 10.13 11.05
CA LYS A 378 -5.22 10.75 11.46
C LYS A 378 -5.58 11.89 10.53
N LEU A 379 -6.87 12.21 10.48
CA LEU A 379 -7.32 13.40 9.76
C LEU A 379 -6.78 14.66 10.46
N GLN A 380 -6.16 15.55 9.68
CA GLN A 380 -5.55 16.77 10.18
C GLN A 380 -5.87 17.97 9.28
N ILE A 381 -5.57 19.16 9.75
CA ILE A 381 -5.70 20.41 8.98
C ILE A 381 -4.85 20.31 7.71
N GLY A 382 -5.42 20.67 6.57
CA GLY A 382 -4.78 20.60 5.26
C GLY A 382 -5.07 19.32 4.48
N ASP A 383 -5.68 18.30 5.10
CA ASP A 383 -6.11 17.09 4.41
C ASP A 383 -7.32 17.35 3.53
N LYS A 384 -7.40 16.67 2.41
CA LYS A 384 -8.48 16.82 1.44
C LYS A 384 -9.58 15.82 1.70
N MET A 385 -10.80 16.31 1.78
CA MET A 385 -12.02 15.52 1.89
C MET A 385 -12.96 15.79 0.72
N ALA A 386 -13.82 14.86 0.40
CA ALA A 386 -14.84 15.00 -0.63
C ALA A 386 -16.09 14.19 -0.32
N GLY A 387 -17.22 14.63 -0.86
CA GLY A 387 -18.42 13.81 -1.00
C GLY A 387 -18.40 13.02 -2.30
N ARG A 388 -19.58 12.52 -2.71
CA ARG A 388 -19.79 11.75 -3.95
C ARG A 388 -20.25 12.58 -5.15
N HIS A 389 -20.38 13.90 -5.00
CA HIS A 389 -20.99 14.81 -5.97
C HIS A 389 -19.99 15.84 -6.53
N GLY A 390 -18.68 15.55 -6.48
CA GLY A 390 -17.65 16.50 -6.90
C GLY A 390 -17.40 17.64 -5.90
N ASN A 391 -18.04 17.62 -4.75
CA ASN A 391 -17.85 18.54 -3.64
C ASN A 391 -16.57 18.19 -2.88
N LYS A 392 -15.46 18.78 -3.27
CA LYS A 392 -14.15 18.62 -2.65
C LYS A 392 -13.82 19.83 -1.77
N GLY A 393 -13.10 19.60 -0.70
CA GLY A 393 -12.64 20.65 0.17
C GLY A 393 -11.42 20.25 0.99
N ILE A 394 -10.87 21.21 1.71
CA ILE A 394 -9.67 21.03 2.55
C ILE A 394 -10.04 21.38 3.99
N VAL A 395 -9.64 20.54 4.91
CA VAL A 395 -9.85 20.77 6.35
C VAL A 395 -9.07 22.02 6.77
N SER A 396 -9.78 23.05 7.19
CA SER A 396 -9.22 24.30 7.65
C SER A 396 -9.03 24.35 9.17
N ARG A 397 -9.96 23.74 9.89
CA ARG A 397 -9.95 23.77 11.35
C ARG A 397 -10.58 22.52 11.95
N VAL A 398 -9.99 22.07 13.06
CA VAL A 398 -10.57 21.08 13.95
C VAL A 398 -11.06 21.81 15.19
N VAL A 399 -12.35 21.71 15.47
CA VAL A 399 -13.01 22.46 16.56
C VAL A 399 -13.45 21.49 17.64
N ARG A 400 -13.38 21.89 18.90
CA ARG A 400 -13.87 21.11 20.02
C ARG A 400 -15.35 20.81 19.87
N VAL A 401 -15.80 19.71 20.40
CA VAL A 401 -17.20 19.26 20.28
C VAL A 401 -18.15 20.29 20.89
N GLU A 402 -17.73 20.89 22.02
CA GLU A 402 -18.52 21.89 22.76
C GLU A 402 -18.71 23.18 21.98
N ASP A 403 -17.75 23.54 21.12
CA ASP A 403 -17.77 24.79 20.34
C ASP A 403 -18.46 24.62 18.96
N MET A 404 -18.79 23.38 18.58
CA MET A 404 -19.47 23.10 17.33
C MET A 404 -20.95 23.53 17.39
N PRO A 405 -21.56 23.98 16.27
CA PRO A 405 -23.00 24.17 16.19
C PRO A 405 -23.76 22.89 16.55
N PHE A 406 -24.87 23.03 17.26
CA PHE A 406 -25.68 21.88 17.67
C PHE A 406 -27.18 22.10 17.39
N LEU A 407 -27.90 21.00 17.29
CA LEU A 407 -29.35 20.96 17.10
C LEU A 407 -30.09 21.24 18.43
N SER A 408 -31.39 21.50 18.35
CA SER A 408 -32.26 21.71 19.53
C SER A 408 -32.30 20.52 20.49
N ASP A 409 -31.94 19.31 20.02
CA ASP A 409 -31.81 18.10 20.83
C ASP A 409 -30.44 17.98 21.54
N GLY A 410 -29.56 18.97 21.38
CA GLY A 410 -28.20 18.98 21.93
C GLY A 410 -27.18 18.20 21.11
N THR A 411 -27.55 17.59 19.96
CA THR A 411 -26.63 16.83 19.14
C THR A 411 -25.73 17.79 18.33
N PRO A 412 -24.40 17.76 18.49
CA PRO A 412 -23.49 18.59 17.71
C PRO A 412 -23.42 18.10 16.25
N VAL A 413 -23.12 19.01 15.32
CA VAL A 413 -22.79 18.66 13.95
C VAL A 413 -21.33 18.21 13.87
N ASP A 414 -21.05 17.26 12.95
CA ASP A 414 -19.70 16.74 12.76
C ASP A 414 -18.87 17.62 11.82
N ILE A 415 -19.53 18.28 10.86
CA ILE A 415 -18.87 19.03 9.80
C ILE A 415 -19.71 20.25 9.40
N CYS A 416 -19.04 21.38 9.17
CA CYS A 416 -19.66 22.59 8.62
C CYS A 416 -19.12 22.83 7.21
N LEU A 417 -20.02 22.86 6.23
CA LEU A 417 -19.73 23.12 4.82
C LEU A 417 -20.25 24.49 4.40
N ASN A 418 -19.52 25.15 3.51
CA ASN A 418 -19.96 26.43 2.95
C ASN A 418 -21.07 26.22 1.92
N PRO A 419 -22.26 26.82 2.10
CA PRO A 419 -23.36 26.71 1.14
C PRO A 419 -23.05 27.37 -0.20
N LEU A 420 -22.16 28.35 -0.28
CA LEU A 420 -21.76 29.02 -1.53
C LEU A 420 -21.09 28.08 -2.54
N GLY A 421 -20.56 26.95 -2.08
CA GLY A 421 -19.98 25.91 -2.96
C GLY A 421 -21.00 25.12 -3.75
N VAL A 422 -22.31 25.27 -3.51
CA VAL A 422 -23.38 24.48 -4.17
C VAL A 422 -23.94 25.18 -5.41
N PRO A 423 -24.39 26.44 -5.39
CA PRO A 423 -25.12 27.06 -6.51
C PRO A 423 -24.28 27.16 -7.78
N SER A 424 -23.04 27.63 -7.69
CA SER A 424 -22.17 27.82 -8.85
C SER A 424 -21.77 26.52 -9.54
N ARG A 425 -21.73 25.41 -8.80
CA ARG A 425 -21.33 24.08 -9.30
C ARG A 425 -22.50 23.21 -9.68
N MET A 426 -23.72 23.62 -9.38
CA MET A 426 -24.98 22.93 -9.75
C MET A 426 -25.04 21.45 -9.32
N ASN A 427 -24.30 21.05 -8.29
CA ASN A 427 -24.28 19.67 -7.76
C ASN A 427 -25.32 19.50 -6.64
N LEU A 428 -26.60 19.69 -6.99
CA LEU A 428 -27.73 19.63 -6.05
C LEU A 428 -27.93 18.25 -5.40
N GLY A 429 -27.41 17.21 -6.04
CA GLY A 429 -27.47 15.84 -5.50
C GLY A 429 -26.90 15.70 -4.09
N GLN A 430 -25.91 16.52 -3.71
CA GLN A 430 -25.39 16.53 -2.35
C GLN A 430 -26.41 17.01 -1.31
N VAL A 431 -27.28 17.95 -1.66
CA VAL A 431 -28.36 18.44 -0.77
C VAL A 431 -29.44 17.37 -0.62
N PHE A 432 -29.85 16.73 -1.71
CA PHE A 432 -30.82 15.64 -1.67
C PHE A 432 -30.29 14.45 -0.87
N GLU A 433 -29.01 14.08 -1.07
CA GLU A 433 -28.35 13.05 -0.25
C GLU A 433 -28.38 13.42 1.23
N THR A 434 -28.09 14.65 1.56
CA THR A 434 -28.03 15.12 2.94
C THR A 434 -29.37 14.99 3.66
N VAL A 435 -30.45 15.40 3.00
CA VAL A 435 -31.81 15.36 3.56
C VAL A 435 -32.30 13.92 3.69
N LEU A 436 -32.17 13.14 2.61
CA LEU A 436 -32.59 11.73 2.60
C LEU A 436 -31.74 10.88 3.55
N GLY A 437 -30.46 11.21 3.70
CA GLY A 437 -29.55 10.57 4.65
C GLY A 437 -29.96 10.80 6.10
N TRP A 438 -30.50 11.97 6.43
CA TRP A 438 -31.05 12.24 7.76
C TRP A 438 -32.31 11.41 8.02
N ALA A 439 -33.23 11.38 7.05
CA ALA A 439 -34.41 10.53 7.13
C ALA A 439 -34.04 9.04 7.30
N GLY A 440 -33.08 8.54 6.50
CA GLY A 440 -32.60 7.16 6.59
C GLY A 440 -31.98 6.83 7.96
N LYS A 441 -31.25 7.75 8.54
CA LYS A 441 -30.67 7.57 9.89
C LYS A 441 -31.75 7.44 10.96
N ASN A 442 -32.79 8.25 10.90
CA ASN A 442 -33.91 8.21 11.86
C ASN A 442 -34.76 6.93 11.70
N LEU A 443 -35.01 6.52 10.46
CA LEU A 443 -35.81 5.32 10.14
C LEU A 443 -35.01 4.01 10.20
N GLY A 444 -33.67 4.08 10.32
CA GLY A 444 -32.80 2.91 10.26
C GLY A 444 -32.71 2.26 8.87
N LEU A 445 -33.02 3.01 7.81
CA LEU A 445 -33.04 2.55 6.42
C LEU A 445 -31.76 2.94 5.68
N LYS A 446 -31.39 2.13 4.68
CA LYS A 446 -30.37 2.45 3.68
C LYS A 446 -31.04 2.69 2.34
N PHE A 447 -30.71 3.79 1.69
CA PHE A 447 -31.22 4.15 0.37
C PHE A 447 -30.17 3.85 -0.71
N ALA A 448 -30.62 3.17 -1.79
CA ALA A 448 -29.84 2.97 -2.99
C ALA A 448 -30.52 3.72 -4.14
N THR A 449 -29.84 4.71 -4.71
CA THR A 449 -30.36 5.58 -5.78
C THR A 449 -29.46 5.47 -7.00
N PRO A 450 -29.70 4.49 -7.92
CA PRO A 450 -28.99 4.40 -9.18
C PRO A 450 -29.13 5.67 -10.01
N ILE A 451 -28.17 5.92 -10.91
CA ILE A 451 -28.12 7.18 -11.70
C ILE A 451 -29.38 7.44 -12.50
N PHE A 452 -29.97 6.39 -13.09
CA PHE A 452 -31.17 6.51 -13.95
C PHE A 452 -32.48 6.08 -13.28
N ASP A 453 -32.42 5.69 -12.02
CA ASP A 453 -33.59 5.29 -11.21
C ASP A 453 -33.39 5.86 -9.78
N GLY A 454 -33.26 7.17 -9.72
CA GLY A 454 -33.07 7.92 -8.47
C GLY A 454 -34.37 8.23 -7.76
N ALA A 455 -34.28 8.81 -6.56
CA ALA A 455 -35.44 9.29 -5.82
C ALA A 455 -35.98 10.59 -6.43
N SER A 456 -37.30 10.66 -6.55
CA SER A 456 -38.01 11.90 -6.89
C SER A 456 -38.12 12.82 -5.68
N LEU A 457 -38.49 14.08 -5.88
CA LEU A 457 -38.80 15.01 -4.79
C LEU A 457 -39.94 14.52 -3.91
N ASP A 458 -40.92 13.86 -4.49
CA ASP A 458 -42.05 13.30 -3.75
C ASP A 458 -41.65 12.15 -2.86
N ASP A 459 -40.74 11.29 -3.34
CA ASP A 459 -40.17 10.21 -2.52
C ASP A 459 -39.39 10.78 -1.35
N ILE A 460 -38.56 11.80 -1.59
CA ILE A 460 -37.77 12.46 -0.51
C ILE A 460 -38.72 13.08 0.51
N ASN A 461 -39.74 13.80 0.08
CA ASN A 461 -40.73 14.40 0.98
C ASN A 461 -41.48 13.35 1.80
N LYS A 462 -41.86 12.23 1.19
CA LYS A 462 -42.50 11.11 1.88
C LYS A 462 -41.64 10.56 3.00
N TYR A 463 -40.36 10.24 2.73
CA TYR A 463 -39.48 9.69 3.74
C TYR A 463 -39.07 10.71 4.80
N THR A 464 -38.98 12.00 4.47
CA THR A 464 -38.74 13.05 5.47
C THR A 464 -39.94 13.25 6.40
N ASP A 465 -41.16 13.20 5.87
CA ASP A 465 -42.40 13.28 6.67
C ASP A 465 -42.54 12.05 7.58
N GLU A 466 -42.25 10.84 7.10
CA GLU A 466 -42.23 9.60 7.90
C GLU A 466 -41.18 9.64 9.02
N ALA A 467 -39.99 10.22 8.74
CA ALA A 467 -38.90 10.32 9.69
C ALA A 467 -39.06 11.46 10.70
N GLY A 468 -40.07 12.33 10.54
CA GLY A 468 -40.24 13.54 11.33
C GLY A 468 -39.14 14.58 11.14
N VAL A 469 -38.48 14.56 9.98
CA VAL A 469 -37.43 15.51 9.61
C VAL A 469 -38.07 16.72 8.91
N PRO A 470 -37.64 17.95 9.23
CA PRO A 470 -38.12 19.13 8.52
C PRO A 470 -37.89 19.02 7.01
N ARG A 471 -38.86 19.48 6.22
CA ARG A 471 -38.71 19.50 4.75
C ARG A 471 -37.44 20.25 4.34
N PHE A 472 -36.73 19.71 3.37
CA PHE A 472 -35.41 20.20 2.94
C PHE A 472 -34.33 20.22 4.04
N GLY A 473 -34.55 19.55 5.18
CA GLY A 473 -33.60 19.50 6.28
C GLY A 473 -33.34 20.85 6.98
N THR A 474 -34.21 21.83 6.76
CA THR A 474 -34.03 23.21 7.26
C THR A 474 -34.37 23.27 8.74
N THR A 475 -33.39 23.59 9.58
CA THR A 475 -33.57 23.70 11.02
C THR A 475 -32.71 24.80 11.62
N TYR A 476 -33.09 25.28 12.81
CA TYR A 476 -32.29 26.23 13.55
C TYR A 476 -31.20 25.53 14.35
N LEU A 477 -29.99 26.05 14.26
CA LEU A 477 -28.85 25.61 15.04
C LEU A 477 -28.53 26.62 16.14
N TYR A 478 -27.78 26.16 17.13
CA TYR A 478 -27.29 26.94 18.24
C TYR A 478 -25.74 26.96 18.19
N ASP A 479 -25.15 28.13 18.51
CA ASP A 479 -23.69 28.25 18.59
C ASP A 479 -23.17 27.56 19.86
N GLY A 480 -22.23 26.61 19.72
CA GLY A 480 -21.64 25.91 20.85
C GLY A 480 -20.89 26.83 21.83
N GLY A 481 -20.30 27.93 21.34
CA GLY A 481 -19.55 28.86 22.16
C GLY A 481 -20.41 29.81 23.01
N THR A 482 -21.54 30.26 22.49
CA THR A 482 -22.43 31.24 23.15
C THR A 482 -23.71 30.61 23.68
N GLY A 483 -24.14 29.49 23.12
CA GLY A 483 -25.43 28.86 23.41
C GLY A 483 -26.62 29.58 22.75
N GLU A 484 -26.37 30.62 21.98
CA GLU A 484 -27.44 31.40 21.31
C GLU A 484 -27.85 30.73 20.00
N ARG A 485 -29.11 30.89 19.65
CA ARG A 485 -29.66 30.41 18.35
C ARG A 485 -29.17 31.32 17.22
N PHE A 486 -28.77 30.69 16.10
CA PHE A 486 -28.46 31.44 14.88
C PHE A 486 -29.73 32.10 14.31
N ASP A 487 -29.58 33.29 13.71
CA ASP A 487 -30.70 34.07 13.16
C ASP A 487 -31.37 33.37 11.98
N GLN A 488 -30.59 32.68 11.16
CA GLN A 488 -31.08 31.98 9.95
C GLN A 488 -31.04 30.46 10.14
N PRO A 489 -32.07 29.76 9.66
CA PRO A 489 -32.03 28.32 9.66
C PRO A 489 -31.02 27.81 8.63
N ALA A 490 -30.41 26.66 8.90
CA ALA A 490 -29.46 25.98 8.04
C ALA A 490 -29.98 24.62 7.58
N THR A 491 -29.54 24.15 6.43
CA THR A 491 -29.80 22.77 5.99
C THR A 491 -28.86 21.84 6.75
N VAL A 492 -29.44 20.91 7.49
CA VAL A 492 -28.72 19.88 8.27
C VAL A 492 -29.12 18.50 7.76
N GLY A 493 -28.24 17.55 7.87
CA GLY A 493 -28.54 16.16 7.53
C GLY A 493 -27.32 15.28 7.64
N VAL A 494 -27.33 14.19 6.89
CA VAL A 494 -26.24 13.20 6.89
C VAL A 494 -25.73 13.03 5.47
N ILE A 495 -24.43 13.22 5.28
CA ILE A 495 -23.75 13.03 4.00
C ILE A 495 -22.62 12.01 4.13
N TYR A 496 -22.36 11.29 3.06
CA TYR A 496 -21.27 10.34 2.96
C TYR A 496 -19.97 11.06 2.53
N MET A 497 -19.00 11.13 3.42
CA MET A 497 -17.74 11.82 3.20
C MET A 497 -16.58 10.84 3.08
N LEU A 498 -15.63 11.17 2.21
CA LEU A 498 -14.42 10.40 1.94
C LEU A 498 -13.19 11.24 2.26
N LYS A 499 -12.18 10.63 2.88
CA LYS A 499 -10.82 11.18 2.97
C LYS A 499 -10.08 10.81 1.69
N LEU A 500 -9.51 11.79 1.01
CA LEU A 500 -8.75 11.55 -0.23
C LEU A 500 -7.27 11.28 0.08
N GLY A 501 -6.56 10.65 -0.86
CA GLY A 501 -5.13 10.35 -0.74
C GLY A 501 -4.21 11.57 -0.83
N HIS A 502 -4.77 12.77 -0.97
CA HIS A 502 -4.03 14.04 -0.97
C HIS A 502 -3.91 14.57 0.46
N MET A 503 -2.92 14.11 1.19
CA MET A 503 -2.67 14.49 2.57
C MET A 503 -1.56 15.55 2.67
N VAL A 504 -1.67 16.46 3.63
CA VAL A 504 -0.75 17.59 3.79
C VAL A 504 0.69 17.14 4.06
N ASP A 505 0.90 16.07 4.82
CA ASP A 505 2.24 15.56 5.14
C ASP A 505 3.03 15.16 3.89
N ASP A 506 2.36 14.67 2.86
CA ASP A 506 3.00 14.30 1.59
C ASP A 506 3.34 15.52 0.72
N LYS A 507 2.70 16.66 0.95
CA LYS A 507 2.82 17.88 0.13
C LYS A 507 3.60 18.99 0.80
N MET A 508 3.63 19.03 2.13
CA MET A 508 4.38 20.04 2.88
C MET A 508 5.87 19.89 2.59
N HIS A 509 6.48 20.97 2.14
CA HIS A 509 7.89 20.99 1.78
C HIS A 509 8.52 22.35 2.09
N ALA A 510 9.73 22.35 2.61
CA ALA A 510 10.53 23.53 2.84
C ALA A 510 12.00 23.25 2.50
N ARG A 511 12.71 24.28 2.10
CA ARG A 511 14.12 24.22 1.78
C ARG A 511 14.84 25.47 2.30
N SER A 512 16.03 25.27 2.84
CA SER A 512 17.00 26.35 3.05
C SER A 512 18.17 26.20 2.07
N ILE A 513 18.94 25.14 2.22
CA ILE A 513 20.05 24.76 1.34
C ILE A 513 19.77 23.36 0.82
N GLY A 514 20.14 23.09 -0.43
CA GLY A 514 19.94 21.77 -1.03
C GLY A 514 20.73 21.60 -2.32
N PRO A 515 20.43 20.57 -3.12
CA PRO A 515 21.13 20.29 -4.37
C PRO A 515 20.81 21.33 -5.46
N TYR A 516 21.79 21.54 -6.33
CA TYR A 516 21.73 22.47 -7.45
C TYR A 516 21.99 21.75 -8.77
N SER A 517 21.45 22.30 -9.88
CA SER A 517 21.75 21.83 -11.23
C SER A 517 23.24 22.00 -11.54
N LEU A 518 23.82 21.06 -12.26
CA LEU A 518 25.25 21.12 -12.64
C LEU A 518 25.56 22.22 -13.62
N ILE A 519 24.67 22.51 -14.57
CA ILE A 519 24.92 23.47 -15.66
C ILE A 519 24.52 24.89 -15.24
N THR A 520 23.26 25.07 -14.86
CA THR A 520 22.70 26.40 -14.56
C THR A 520 22.94 26.82 -13.11
N GLN A 521 23.39 25.93 -12.22
CA GLN A 521 23.59 26.17 -10.80
C GLN A 521 22.32 26.63 -10.06
N GLN A 522 21.16 26.45 -10.67
CA GLN A 522 19.87 26.75 -10.06
C GLN A 522 19.45 25.63 -9.09
N PRO A 523 18.67 25.95 -8.04
CA PRO A 523 18.08 24.91 -7.19
C PRO A 523 17.25 23.92 -8.00
N LEU A 524 17.37 22.61 -7.69
CA LEU A 524 16.52 21.60 -8.30
C LEU A 524 15.06 21.84 -7.91
N GLY A 525 14.12 21.32 -8.68
CA GLY A 525 12.68 21.35 -8.41
C GLY A 525 12.18 20.06 -7.77
N GLY A 526 11.07 20.15 -7.05
CA GLY A 526 10.35 19.00 -6.50
C GLY A 526 10.75 18.60 -5.07
N LYS A 527 9.79 18.08 -4.31
CA LYS A 527 9.98 17.65 -2.92
C LYS A 527 10.96 16.47 -2.79
N ALA A 528 10.90 15.50 -3.72
CA ALA A 528 11.72 14.30 -3.69
C ALA A 528 13.23 14.61 -3.82
N GLN A 529 13.58 15.68 -4.51
CA GLN A 529 14.96 16.13 -4.74
C GLN A 529 15.40 17.21 -3.74
N PHE A 530 14.61 17.46 -2.70
CA PHE A 530 14.82 18.57 -1.78
C PHE A 530 14.97 19.90 -2.53
N GLY A 531 14.07 20.13 -3.51
CA GLY A 531 14.12 21.26 -4.42
C GLY A 531 13.49 22.52 -3.87
N GLY A 532 13.72 23.65 -4.56
CA GLY A 532 13.12 24.93 -4.27
C GLY A 532 11.80 25.14 -5.03
N GLN A 533 11.10 26.21 -4.66
CA GLN A 533 9.92 26.67 -5.37
C GLN A 533 10.33 27.40 -6.65
N ARG A 534 9.54 27.22 -7.71
CA ARG A 534 9.74 27.95 -8.95
C ARG A 534 9.15 29.35 -8.82
N PHE A 535 10.00 30.38 -8.98
CA PHE A 535 9.58 31.76 -9.15
C PHE A 535 9.48 32.04 -10.65
N GLY A 536 8.28 31.98 -11.20
CA GLY A 536 8.03 32.07 -12.62
C GLY A 536 8.06 33.52 -13.15
N GLU A 537 7.85 33.66 -14.45
CA GLU A 537 7.86 34.97 -15.14
C GLU A 537 6.74 35.89 -14.63
N MET A 538 5.54 35.33 -14.36
CA MET A 538 4.41 36.11 -13.82
C MET A 538 4.67 36.62 -12.41
N GLU A 539 5.36 35.86 -11.56
CA GLU A 539 5.74 36.25 -10.21
C GLU A 539 6.79 37.41 -10.25
N VAL A 540 7.69 37.37 -11.26
CA VAL A 540 8.63 38.47 -11.52
C VAL A 540 7.86 39.74 -11.87
N TRP A 541 6.85 39.67 -12.73
CA TRP A 541 6.03 40.85 -13.09
C TRP A 541 5.30 41.44 -11.89
N ALA A 542 4.87 40.61 -10.96
CA ALA A 542 4.24 41.08 -9.73
C ALA A 542 5.21 41.91 -8.86
N LEU A 543 6.47 41.47 -8.73
CA LEU A 543 7.49 42.22 -8.02
C LEU A 543 7.88 43.53 -8.73
N GLU A 544 7.94 43.50 -10.08
CA GLU A 544 8.14 44.69 -10.89
C GLU A 544 7.02 45.73 -10.69
N ALA A 545 5.76 45.25 -10.63
CA ALA A 545 4.61 46.12 -10.39
C ALA A 545 4.64 46.79 -9.01
N PHE A 546 5.19 46.11 -7.99
CA PHE A 546 5.40 46.69 -6.65
C PHE A 546 6.68 47.56 -6.57
N GLY A 547 7.51 47.58 -7.59
CA GLY A 547 8.78 48.30 -7.56
C GLY A 547 9.81 47.71 -6.59
N ALA A 548 9.69 46.45 -6.25
CA ALA A 548 10.53 45.75 -5.26
C ALA A 548 11.83 45.20 -5.94
N SER A 549 12.68 46.12 -6.43
CA SER A 549 13.88 45.75 -7.21
C SER A 549 14.93 44.98 -6.41
N HIS A 550 15.15 45.32 -5.15
CA HIS A 550 16.11 44.63 -4.28
C HIS A 550 15.70 43.22 -3.96
N ILE A 551 14.41 43.00 -3.71
CA ILE A 551 13.86 41.65 -3.47
C ILE A 551 13.98 40.80 -4.74
N LEU A 552 13.68 41.37 -5.90
CA LEU A 552 13.83 40.70 -7.20
C LEU A 552 15.28 40.30 -7.46
N GLN A 553 16.23 41.22 -7.22
CA GLN A 553 17.66 40.94 -7.35
C GLN A 553 18.10 39.79 -6.41
N GLU A 554 17.67 39.82 -5.18
CA GLU A 554 17.97 38.77 -4.17
C GLU A 554 17.44 37.41 -4.62
N ILE A 555 16.19 37.34 -5.10
CA ILE A 555 15.58 36.08 -5.59
C ILE A 555 16.32 35.53 -6.80
N LEU A 556 16.75 36.38 -7.72
CA LEU A 556 17.45 35.97 -8.96
C LEU A 556 18.92 35.60 -8.73
N THR A 557 19.56 36.04 -7.66
CA THR A 557 21.01 35.90 -7.44
C THR A 557 21.32 35.02 -6.21
N VAL A 558 21.37 35.59 -5.03
CA VAL A 558 21.84 34.91 -3.80
C VAL A 558 20.95 33.77 -3.35
N LYS A 559 19.67 33.79 -3.67
CA LYS A 559 18.72 32.69 -3.40
C LYS A 559 18.66 31.65 -4.52
N SER A 560 19.31 31.85 -5.64
CA SER A 560 19.24 30.97 -6.81
C SER A 560 20.62 30.55 -7.28
N ASP A 561 21.17 31.19 -8.29
CA ASP A 561 22.31 30.72 -9.08
C ASP A 561 23.62 31.51 -8.95
N ASP A 562 23.68 32.49 -8.09
CA ASP A 562 24.95 33.16 -7.74
C ASP A 562 25.75 32.28 -6.76
N VAL A 563 26.67 31.45 -7.30
CA VAL A 563 27.42 30.44 -6.53
C VAL A 563 28.22 31.07 -5.39
N MET A 564 28.96 32.17 -5.68
CA MET A 564 29.76 32.83 -4.65
C MET A 564 28.90 33.63 -3.70
N GLY A 565 27.87 34.30 -4.21
CA GLY A 565 26.95 35.10 -3.41
C GLY A 565 26.18 34.30 -2.36
N ARG A 566 25.65 33.11 -2.74
CA ARG A 566 24.91 32.26 -1.80
C ARG A 566 25.79 31.72 -0.67
N THR A 567 27.05 31.38 -0.93
CA THR A 567 27.98 30.91 0.09
C THR A 567 28.33 32.04 1.08
N LYS A 568 28.66 33.22 0.57
CA LYS A 568 28.95 34.41 1.39
C LYS A 568 27.74 34.84 2.21
N THR A 569 26.56 34.83 1.61
CA THR A 569 25.31 35.17 2.29
C THR A 569 25.06 34.26 3.48
N TYR A 570 25.25 32.93 3.30
CA TYR A 570 25.10 31.97 4.38
C TYR A 570 26.13 32.22 5.51
N GLU A 571 27.38 32.50 5.16
CA GLU A 571 28.45 32.83 6.12
C GLU A 571 28.09 34.11 6.91
N HIS A 572 27.62 35.18 6.25
CA HIS A 572 27.23 36.43 6.90
C HIS A 572 26.01 36.24 7.82
N ILE A 573 25.02 35.41 7.41
CA ILE A 573 23.88 35.08 8.30
C ILE A 573 24.36 34.38 9.58
N VAL A 574 25.26 33.40 9.46
CA VAL A 574 25.80 32.68 10.60
C VAL A 574 26.61 33.59 11.54
N LYS A 575 27.37 34.54 10.97
CA LYS A 575 28.17 35.50 11.72
C LYS A 575 27.36 36.70 12.26
N GLY A 576 26.15 36.91 11.76
CA GLY A 576 25.32 38.09 12.10
C GLY A 576 25.77 39.39 11.45
N GLU A 577 26.50 39.31 10.32
CA GLU A 577 27.00 40.43 9.54
C GLU A 577 25.97 40.88 8.48
N PRO A 578 26.06 42.15 8.00
CA PRO A 578 25.24 42.60 6.88
C PRO A 578 25.42 41.74 5.63
N LEU A 579 24.33 41.54 4.88
CA LEU A 579 24.35 40.71 3.67
C LEU A 579 25.28 41.33 2.60
N PRO A 580 26.04 40.50 1.86
CA PRO A 580 26.95 40.96 0.82
C PRO A 580 26.16 41.46 -0.39
N THR A 581 26.83 42.25 -1.23
CA THR A 581 26.28 42.68 -2.51
C THR A 581 26.14 41.45 -3.43
N PRO A 582 24.99 41.29 -4.12
CA PRO A 582 24.79 40.20 -5.07
C PRO A 582 25.75 40.28 -6.26
N GLY A 583 26.12 39.10 -6.76
CA GLY A 583 26.92 38.95 -7.98
C GLY A 583 26.07 38.76 -9.24
N ILE A 584 26.65 38.15 -10.25
CA ILE A 584 26.02 37.83 -11.54
C ILE A 584 25.47 36.39 -11.47
N PRO A 585 24.22 36.17 -11.93
CA PRO A 585 23.65 34.81 -12.02
C PRO A 585 24.47 33.92 -12.98
N GLU A 586 24.74 32.68 -12.58
CA GLU A 586 25.49 31.72 -13.42
C GLU A 586 24.74 31.37 -14.71
N SER A 587 23.41 31.38 -14.70
CA SER A 587 22.59 31.22 -15.91
C SER A 587 22.85 32.30 -16.96
N PHE A 588 23.23 33.52 -16.56
CA PHE A 588 23.67 34.56 -17.46
C PHE A 588 25.02 34.21 -18.09
N ASN A 589 25.98 33.66 -17.36
CA ASN A 589 27.24 33.17 -17.91
C ASN A 589 27.00 32.04 -18.92
N VAL A 590 26.08 31.12 -18.68
CA VAL A 590 25.68 30.09 -19.64
C VAL A 590 25.16 30.74 -20.94
N LEU A 591 24.29 31.75 -20.85
CA LEU A 591 23.80 32.49 -22.02
C LEU A 591 24.93 33.14 -22.79
N LEU A 592 25.92 33.74 -22.10
CA LEU A 592 27.10 34.32 -22.75
C LEU A 592 27.92 33.27 -23.52
N HIS A 593 28.10 32.10 -22.94
CA HIS A 593 28.78 30.99 -23.61
C HIS A 593 28.01 30.47 -24.82
N GLU A 594 26.69 30.37 -24.73
CA GLU A 594 25.84 29.99 -25.86
C GLU A 594 25.92 31.02 -27.00
N LEU A 595 25.87 32.32 -26.69
CA LEU A 595 26.02 33.38 -27.68
C LEU A 595 27.42 33.35 -28.37
N ARG A 596 28.48 33.12 -27.57
CA ARG A 596 29.83 32.92 -28.11
C ARG A 596 29.92 31.67 -28.98
N GLY A 597 29.23 30.60 -28.62
CA GLY A 597 29.12 29.38 -29.44
C GLY A 597 28.43 29.62 -30.79
N LEU A 598 27.56 30.61 -30.89
CA LEU A 598 26.96 31.09 -32.15
C LEU A 598 27.87 32.05 -32.95
N GLY A 599 29.09 32.28 -32.47
CA GLY A 599 30.07 33.16 -33.16
C GLY A 599 29.95 34.64 -32.82
N LEU A 600 29.15 35.00 -31.81
CA LEU A 600 29.02 36.39 -31.36
C LEU A 600 30.10 36.73 -30.32
N SER A 601 30.74 37.88 -30.47
CA SER A 601 31.69 38.41 -29.48
C SER A 601 30.91 39.18 -28.40
N VAL A 602 30.78 38.62 -27.22
CA VAL A 602 30.08 39.25 -26.10
C VAL A 602 31.06 39.45 -24.96
N ASN A 603 31.22 40.69 -24.50
CA ASN A 603 32.08 41.07 -23.37
C ASN A 603 31.26 41.90 -22.38
N LEU A 604 31.46 41.62 -21.10
CA LEU A 604 30.92 42.41 -19.99
C LEU A 604 31.87 43.60 -19.75
N ILE A 605 31.33 44.78 -19.69
CA ILE A 605 32.05 46.00 -19.44
C ILE A 605 31.88 46.44 -18.00
#